data_4643ab37bc6119431d261b42ff107606
#
_entry.id   4643ab37bc6119431d261b42ff107606
#
_cell.length_a   1.000
_cell.length_b   1.000
_cell.length_c   1.000
_cell.angle_alpha   90.00
_cell.angle_beta   90.00
_cell.angle_gamma   90.00
#
_symmetry.space_group_name_H-M   'P 1'
#
loop_
_entity.id
_entity.type
_entity.pdbx_description
1 polymer ?
#
loop_
_entity_poly.entity_id
_entity_poly.type
_entity_poly.pdbx_seq_one_letter_code
_entity_poly.pdbx_strand_id
1 'polypeptide(L)'
;AAYGIDSDAAWVELLKERLEQETPGIWNVANASISGETTDGGLRRLPDLLDKHDPAIVVIELGGNDGLRGFPPDVIRNNLARMIELSQMREAEVLLVGIEIPPNYGHRYTTAFANVYSSLAEEYNLAFLPFFLLDIYDGEAMMQADGIHPTAKAQPQLLDNIWPELLTLLEQ
;
A
#
# COMPACT_ATOMS: atom_id res chain seq x y z
N ALA A 1 6.17 5.55 0.59
CA ALA A 1 7.02 6.75 0.61
C ALA A 1 7.38 7.11 2.05
N ALA A 2 8.60 7.55 2.28
CA ALA A 2 9.14 7.88 3.61
C ALA A 2 8.92 9.38 3.93
N TYR A 3 7.66 9.84 3.97
CA TYR A 3 7.37 11.24 4.25
C TYR A 3 7.83 11.63 5.67
N GLY A 4 8.68 12.65 5.77
CA GLY A 4 9.14 13.21 7.05
C GLY A 4 10.11 12.34 7.85
N ILE A 5 10.60 11.23 7.29
CA ILE A 5 11.60 10.35 7.91
C ILE A 5 12.73 10.04 6.92
N ASP A 6 13.84 9.54 7.41
CA ASP A 6 14.92 9.05 6.57
C ASP A 6 14.45 7.83 5.75
N SER A 7 14.82 7.80 4.46
CA SER A 7 14.43 6.71 3.54
C SER A 7 14.87 5.34 4.05
N ASP A 8 16.05 5.26 4.64
CA ASP A 8 16.64 4.00 5.14
C ASP A 8 15.89 3.43 6.36
N ALA A 9 15.11 4.29 7.04
CA ALA A 9 14.25 3.85 8.14
C ALA A 9 12.85 3.40 7.69
N ALA A 10 12.52 3.53 6.40
CA ALA A 10 11.20 3.19 5.89
C ALA A 10 10.97 1.67 5.83
N TRP A 11 9.72 1.25 6.05
CA TRP A 11 9.34 -0.16 6.06
C TRP A 11 9.75 -0.94 4.79
N VAL A 12 9.83 -0.28 3.63
CA VAL A 12 10.27 -0.92 2.38
C VAL A 12 11.77 -1.28 2.42
N GLU A 13 12.60 -0.46 3.07
CA GLU A 13 14.01 -0.81 3.24
C GLU A 13 14.18 -1.94 4.26
N LEU A 14 13.41 -1.91 5.36
CA LEU A 14 13.34 -3.03 6.31
C LEU A 14 12.85 -4.33 5.65
N LEU A 15 11.91 -4.22 4.70
CA LEU A 15 11.47 -5.37 3.88
C LEU A 15 12.62 -5.95 3.04
N LYS A 16 13.43 -5.11 2.40
CA LYS A 16 14.59 -5.58 1.64
C LYS A 16 15.58 -6.33 2.52
N GLU A 17 15.87 -5.77 3.70
CA GLU A 17 16.76 -6.42 4.67
C GLU A 17 16.21 -7.77 5.15
N ARG A 18 14.91 -7.85 5.44
CA ARG A 18 14.26 -9.09 5.88
C ARG A 18 14.28 -10.15 4.78
N LEU A 19 13.96 -9.79 3.54
CA LEU A 19 14.01 -10.71 2.41
C LEU A 19 15.43 -11.23 2.14
N GLU A 20 16.44 -10.36 2.23
CA GLU A 20 17.84 -10.79 2.06
C GLU A 20 18.29 -11.73 3.18
N GLN A 21 17.76 -11.58 4.39
CA GLN A 21 18.07 -12.47 5.52
C GLN A 21 17.36 -13.83 5.41
N GLU A 22 16.08 -13.84 5.02
CA GLU A 22 15.25 -15.05 4.99
C GLU A 22 15.39 -15.81 3.67
N THR A 23 15.57 -15.10 2.55
CA THR A 23 15.63 -15.67 1.18
C THR A 23 16.75 -15.00 0.36
N PRO A 24 18.03 -15.19 0.72
CA PRO A 24 19.14 -14.47 0.11
C PRO A 24 19.17 -14.58 -1.42
N GLY A 25 19.19 -13.44 -2.11
CA GLY A 25 19.32 -13.37 -3.56
C GLY A 25 18.10 -13.82 -4.38
N ILE A 26 16.97 -14.16 -3.73
CA ILE A 26 15.75 -14.60 -4.45
C ILE A 26 14.88 -13.41 -4.84
N TRP A 27 14.67 -12.46 -3.92
CA TRP A 27 13.76 -11.35 -4.14
C TRP A 27 14.47 -10.01 -4.27
N ASN A 28 14.04 -9.20 -5.25
CA ASN A 28 14.48 -7.83 -5.42
C ASN A 28 13.30 -6.88 -5.27
N VAL A 29 13.41 -5.89 -4.37
CA VAL A 29 12.34 -4.92 -4.10
C VAL A 29 12.59 -3.61 -4.84
N ALA A 30 11.72 -3.28 -5.79
CA ALA A 30 11.67 -1.98 -6.45
C ALA A 30 10.72 -1.03 -5.71
N ASN A 31 11.26 -0.06 -4.98
CA ASN A 31 10.45 0.96 -4.33
C ASN A 31 10.06 2.05 -5.33
N ALA A 32 8.81 2.01 -5.79
CA ALA A 32 8.24 3.00 -6.72
C ALA A 32 7.35 4.05 -6.02
N SER A 33 7.43 4.17 -4.69
CA SER A 33 6.61 5.09 -3.91
C SER A 33 6.95 6.56 -4.18
N ILE A 34 5.93 7.41 -4.26
CA ILE A 34 6.07 8.88 -4.37
C ILE A 34 5.18 9.51 -3.29
N SER A 35 5.75 10.42 -2.49
CA SER A 35 4.98 11.17 -1.49
C SER A 35 3.92 12.06 -2.16
N GLY A 36 2.69 12.05 -1.61
CA GLY A 36 1.59 12.85 -2.15
C GLY A 36 0.91 12.26 -3.39
N GLU A 37 1.31 11.05 -3.83
CA GLU A 37 0.76 10.39 -5.01
C GLU A 37 -0.73 10.07 -4.85
N THR A 38 -1.47 10.15 -5.95
CA THR A 38 -2.88 9.78 -6.05
C THR A 38 -3.04 8.50 -6.87
N THR A 39 -4.24 7.91 -6.83
CA THR A 39 -4.55 6.74 -7.65
C THR A 39 -4.43 7.03 -9.15
N ASP A 40 -4.80 8.24 -9.60
CA ASP A 40 -4.64 8.66 -10.99
C ASP A 40 -3.16 8.79 -11.41
N GLY A 41 -2.31 9.38 -10.55
CA GLY A 41 -0.88 9.48 -10.82
C GLY A 41 -0.21 8.10 -10.83
N GLY A 42 -0.53 7.24 -9.86
CA GLY A 42 -0.05 5.87 -9.81
C GLY A 42 -0.43 5.06 -11.05
N LEU A 43 -1.71 5.16 -11.47
CA LEU A 43 -2.20 4.46 -12.68
C LEU A 43 -1.44 4.90 -13.94
N ARG A 44 -1.15 6.19 -14.10
CA ARG A 44 -0.44 6.68 -15.30
C ARG A 44 0.97 6.15 -15.44
N ARG A 45 1.69 5.95 -14.33
CA ARG A 45 3.09 5.51 -14.36
C ARG A 45 3.27 4.00 -14.19
N LEU A 46 2.20 3.27 -13.79
CA LEU A 46 2.27 1.84 -13.56
C LEU A 46 2.72 1.04 -14.80
N PRO A 47 2.23 1.31 -16.04
CA PRO A 47 2.67 0.55 -17.22
C PRO A 47 4.18 0.58 -17.42
N ASP A 48 4.80 1.76 -17.31
CA ASP A 48 6.26 1.90 -17.47
C ASP A 48 7.03 1.18 -16.34
N LEU A 49 6.46 1.15 -15.12
CA LEU A 49 7.04 0.42 -13.99
C LEU A 49 6.95 -1.09 -14.18
N LEU A 50 5.83 -1.60 -14.68
CA LEU A 50 5.64 -3.01 -15.01
C LEU A 50 6.63 -3.42 -16.12
N ASP A 51 6.75 -2.62 -17.18
CA ASP A 51 7.69 -2.89 -18.28
C ASP A 51 9.16 -2.87 -17.82
N LYS A 52 9.49 -1.97 -16.90
CA LYS A 52 10.86 -1.81 -16.41
C LYS A 52 11.30 -2.91 -15.45
N HIS A 53 10.39 -3.33 -14.58
CA HIS A 53 10.75 -4.19 -13.44
C HIS A 53 10.27 -5.63 -13.58
N ASP A 54 9.31 -5.91 -14.48
CA ASP A 54 8.69 -7.22 -14.69
C ASP A 54 8.41 -7.96 -13.36
N PRO A 55 7.61 -7.34 -12.46
CA PRO A 55 7.49 -7.84 -11.10
C PRO A 55 6.61 -9.09 -11.02
N ALA A 56 7.03 -10.07 -10.22
CA ALA A 56 6.17 -11.20 -9.88
C ALA A 56 5.06 -10.81 -8.87
N ILE A 57 5.32 -9.80 -8.02
CA ILE A 57 4.37 -9.29 -7.04
C ILE A 57 4.30 -7.76 -7.12
N VAL A 58 3.09 -7.21 -7.14
CA VAL A 58 2.82 -5.76 -7.06
C VAL A 58 2.08 -5.45 -5.78
N VAL A 59 2.69 -4.64 -4.91
CA VAL A 59 2.02 -4.12 -3.72
C VAL A 59 1.40 -2.76 -4.04
N ILE A 60 0.08 -2.66 -3.94
CA ILE A 60 -0.68 -1.42 -4.16
C ILE A 60 -1.12 -0.87 -2.81
N GLU A 61 -0.40 0.16 -2.32
CA GLU A 61 -0.71 0.97 -1.14
C GLU A 61 -0.92 2.41 -1.62
N LEU A 62 -2.14 2.75 -2.04
CA LEU A 62 -2.45 4.01 -2.72
C LEU A 62 -3.92 4.39 -2.53
N GLY A 63 -4.21 5.69 -2.56
CA GLY A 63 -5.56 6.25 -2.40
C GLY A 63 -5.74 7.12 -1.15
N GLY A 64 -4.80 7.08 -0.19
CA GLY A 64 -4.86 7.95 0.99
C GLY A 64 -4.94 9.43 0.63
N ASN A 65 -4.13 9.88 -0.32
CA ASN A 65 -4.17 11.27 -0.80
C ASN A 65 -5.47 11.62 -1.53
N ASP A 66 -6.06 10.68 -2.25
CA ASP A 66 -7.38 10.84 -2.87
C ASP A 66 -8.44 11.03 -1.79
N GLY A 67 -8.45 10.16 -0.78
CA GLY A 67 -9.37 10.22 0.36
C GLY A 67 -9.27 11.52 1.15
N LEU A 68 -8.05 11.95 1.48
CA LEU A 68 -7.80 13.23 2.18
C LEU A 68 -8.21 14.46 1.35
N ARG A 69 -8.25 14.36 0.04
CA ARG A 69 -8.74 15.41 -0.88
C ARG A 69 -10.25 15.30 -1.16
N GLY A 70 -10.93 14.30 -0.60
CA GLY A 70 -12.36 14.08 -0.75
C GLY A 70 -12.77 13.62 -2.16
N PHE A 71 -11.89 12.91 -2.88
CA PHE A 71 -12.21 12.40 -4.20
C PHE A 71 -13.34 11.34 -4.10
N PRO A 72 -14.22 11.27 -5.11
CA PRO A 72 -15.29 10.29 -5.11
C PRO A 72 -14.75 8.85 -5.00
N PRO A 73 -15.30 8.00 -4.10
CA PRO A 73 -14.86 6.62 -3.95
C PRO A 73 -14.88 5.81 -5.26
N ASP A 74 -15.83 6.08 -6.14
CA ASP A 74 -15.92 5.40 -7.45
C ASP A 74 -14.73 5.73 -8.36
N VAL A 75 -14.20 6.95 -8.30
CA VAL A 75 -12.99 7.33 -9.06
C VAL A 75 -11.79 6.55 -8.54
N ILE A 76 -11.62 6.51 -7.21
CA ILE A 76 -10.55 5.76 -6.56
C ILE A 76 -10.64 4.27 -6.93
N ARG A 77 -11.85 3.69 -6.81
CA ARG A 77 -12.12 2.30 -7.15
C ARG A 77 -11.73 1.98 -8.60
N ASN A 78 -12.17 2.80 -9.55
CA ASN A 78 -11.89 2.58 -10.96
C ASN A 78 -10.39 2.61 -11.28
N ASN A 79 -9.66 3.56 -10.67
CA ASN A 79 -8.21 3.66 -10.84
C ASN A 79 -7.48 2.44 -10.24
N LEU A 80 -7.85 2.02 -9.02
CA LEU A 80 -7.27 0.84 -8.37
C LEU A 80 -7.62 -0.44 -9.14
N ALA A 81 -8.87 -0.61 -9.58
CA ALA A 81 -9.28 -1.75 -10.41
C ALA A 81 -8.41 -1.85 -11.68
N ARG A 82 -8.20 -0.72 -12.35
CA ARG A 82 -7.37 -0.70 -13.55
C ARG A 82 -5.90 -1.03 -13.27
N MET A 83 -5.36 -0.59 -12.13
CA MET A 83 -4.00 -0.96 -11.72
C MET A 83 -3.89 -2.47 -11.44
N ILE A 84 -4.89 -3.06 -10.77
CA ILE A 84 -4.97 -4.50 -10.52
C ILE A 84 -4.99 -5.26 -11.84
N GLU A 85 -5.88 -4.90 -12.76
CA GLU A 85 -5.99 -5.53 -14.07
C GLU A 85 -4.68 -5.48 -14.86
N LEU A 86 -4.01 -4.31 -14.89
CA LEU A 86 -2.74 -4.14 -15.59
C LEU A 86 -1.64 -5.02 -14.99
N SER A 87 -1.62 -5.19 -13.67
CA SER A 87 -0.65 -6.05 -12.99
C SER A 87 -0.93 -7.52 -13.30
N GLN A 88 -2.19 -7.96 -13.18
CA GLN A 88 -2.59 -9.34 -13.47
C GLN A 88 -2.41 -9.73 -14.95
N MET A 89 -2.59 -8.78 -15.90
CA MET A 89 -2.29 -9.00 -17.32
C MET A 89 -0.80 -9.27 -17.58
N ARG A 90 0.09 -8.94 -16.64
CA ARG A 90 1.53 -9.25 -16.66
C ARG A 90 1.86 -10.46 -15.77
N GLU A 91 0.85 -11.25 -15.41
CA GLU A 91 0.99 -12.43 -14.55
C GLU A 91 1.56 -12.11 -13.16
N ALA A 92 1.51 -10.82 -12.74
CA ALA A 92 1.92 -10.42 -11.40
C ALA A 92 0.79 -10.66 -10.39
N GLU A 93 1.14 -11.27 -9.26
CA GLU A 93 0.27 -11.32 -8.10
C GLU A 93 0.11 -9.92 -7.48
N VAL A 94 -1.05 -9.62 -6.93
CA VAL A 94 -1.33 -8.30 -6.35
C VAL A 94 -1.65 -8.43 -4.87
N LEU A 95 -0.89 -7.70 -4.04
CA LEU A 95 -1.24 -7.41 -2.65
C LEU A 95 -1.87 -6.03 -2.56
N LEU A 96 -3.16 -5.97 -2.26
CA LEU A 96 -3.86 -4.72 -2.04
C LEU A 96 -3.82 -4.34 -0.56
N VAL A 97 -3.39 -3.12 -0.27
CA VAL A 97 -3.26 -2.59 1.09
C VAL A 97 -4.38 -1.59 1.35
N GLY A 98 -5.24 -1.91 2.31
CA GLY A 98 -6.35 -1.08 2.73
C GLY A 98 -5.90 0.15 3.51
N ILE A 99 -6.60 1.26 3.29
CA ILE A 99 -6.38 2.54 3.92
C ILE A 99 -7.68 3.01 4.54
N GLU A 100 -7.59 3.59 5.73
CA GLU A 100 -8.69 4.32 6.35
C GLU A 100 -8.34 5.81 6.41
N ILE A 101 -9.35 6.66 6.32
CA ILE A 101 -9.20 8.11 6.45
C ILE A 101 -9.84 8.60 7.74
N PRO A 102 -9.38 9.74 8.30
CA PRO A 102 -9.86 10.23 9.58
C PRO A 102 -11.38 10.39 9.64
N PRO A 103 -12.02 10.12 10.79
CA PRO A 103 -13.48 10.11 10.93
C PRO A 103 -14.17 11.47 10.74
N ASN A 104 -13.41 12.57 10.80
CA ASN A 104 -13.90 13.91 10.56
C ASN A 104 -14.37 14.17 9.11
N TYR A 105 -14.06 13.26 8.17
CA TYR A 105 -14.59 13.27 6.79
C TYR A 105 -16.04 12.78 6.70
N GLY A 106 -16.59 12.30 7.81
CA GLY A 106 -17.98 11.83 7.95
C GLY A 106 -18.16 10.35 7.61
N HIS A 107 -18.96 9.68 8.44
CA HIS A 107 -19.15 8.22 8.41
C HIS A 107 -19.52 7.67 7.02
N ARG A 108 -20.41 8.35 6.29
CA ARG A 108 -20.83 7.91 4.95
C ARG A 108 -19.65 7.82 3.99
N TYR A 109 -18.77 8.83 4.00
CA TYR A 109 -17.62 8.88 3.11
C TYR A 109 -16.53 7.90 3.54
N THR A 110 -16.19 7.87 4.85
CA THR A 110 -15.15 6.98 5.37
C THR A 110 -15.49 5.51 5.15
N THR A 111 -16.76 5.12 5.35
CA THR A 111 -17.24 3.76 5.07
C THR A 111 -17.18 3.44 3.58
N ALA A 112 -17.65 4.35 2.71
CA ALA A 112 -17.60 4.13 1.27
C ALA A 112 -16.15 4.02 0.76
N PHE A 113 -15.24 4.82 1.32
CA PHE A 113 -13.81 4.78 1.01
C PHE A 113 -13.16 3.44 1.41
N ALA A 114 -13.35 3.00 2.66
CA ALA A 114 -12.80 1.73 3.13
C ALA A 114 -13.34 0.53 2.34
N ASN A 115 -14.64 0.53 1.99
CA ASN A 115 -15.28 -0.51 1.21
C ASN A 115 -14.71 -0.64 -0.22
N VAL A 116 -14.07 0.39 -0.77
CA VAL A 116 -13.39 0.29 -2.07
C VAL A 116 -12.37 -0.85 -2.06
N TYR A 117 -11.55 -0.91 -1.03
CA TYR A 117 -10.45 -1.89 -0.96
C TYR A 117 -10.96 -3.30 -0.75
N SER A 118 -11.86 -3.51 0.22
CA SER A 118 -12.42 -4.84 0.51
C SER A 118 -13.20 -5.40 -0.68
N SER A 119 -13.99 -4.56 -1.36
CA SER A 119 -14.76 -4.99 -2.54
C SER A 119 -13.85 -5.36 -3.73
N LEU A 120 -12.76 -4.63 -3.95
CA LEU A 120 -11.78 -4.96 -4.99
C LEU A 120 -11.01 -6.24 -4.66
N ALA A 121 -10.63 -6.42 -3.39
CA ALA A 121 -9.94 -7.64 -2.96
C ALA A 121 -10.81 -8.89 -3.19
N GLU A 122 -12.11 -8.81 -2.88
CA GLU A 122 -13.07 -9.88 -3.13
C GLU A 122 -13.29 -10.11 -4.63
N GLU A 123 -13.54 -9.04 -5.41
CA GLU A 123 -13.85 -9.12 -6.85
C GLU A 123 -12.70 -9.72 -7.67
N TYR A 124 -11.46 -9.34 -7.36
CA TYR A 124 -10.27 -9.81 -8.08
C TYR A 124 -9.54 -10.96 -7.39
N ASN A 125 -10.07 -11.48 -6.27
CA ASN A 125 -9.48 -12.56 -5.47
C ASN A 125 -8.02 -12.28 -5.08
N LEU A 126 -7.77 -11.13 -4.43
CA LEU A 126 -6.43 -10.65 -4.10
C LEU A 126 -6.00 -11.04 -2.67
N ALA A 127 -4.69 -11.12 -2.47
CA ALA A 127 -4.13 -10.96 -1.13
C ALA A 127 -4.47 -9.53 -0.63
N PHE A 128 -4.94 -9.43 0.61
CA PHE A 128 -5.49 -8.17 1.11
C PHE A 128 -5.14 -7.91 2.57
N LEU A 129 -4.47 -6.80 2.83
CA LEU A 129 -4.29 -6.26 4.16
C LEU A 129 -5.38 -5.21 4.44
N PRO A 130 -6.34 -5.45 5.33
CA PRO A 130 -7.49 -4.56 5.53
C PRO A 130 -7.12 -3.16 6.02
N PHE A 131 -6.14 -3.05 6.94
CA PHE A 131 -5.71 -1.77 7.49
C PHE A 131 -4.22 -1.75 7.81
N PHE A 132 -3.50 -0.91 7.09
CA PHE A 132 -2.02 -0.84 7.19
C PHE A 132 -1.53 -0.28 8.52
N LEU A 133 -2.28 0.65 9.14
CA LEU A 133 -1.92 1.31 10.39
C LEU A 133 -2.48 0.62 11.65
N LEU A 134 -2.81 -0.66 11.56
CA LEU A 134 -3.26 -1.45 12.72
C LEU A 134 -2.19 -1.39 13.82
N ASP A 135 -2.63 -1.09 15.06
CA ASP A 135 -1.77 -0.92 16.25
C ASP A 135 -0.74 0.24 16.17
N ILE A 136 -0.83 1.06 15.11
CA ILE A 136 0.03 2.23 14.90
C ILE A 136 -0.75 3.52 15.17
N TYR A 137 -1.97 3.63 14.66
CA TYR A 137 -2.76 4.85 14.67
C TYR A 137 -2.97 5.40 16.10
N ASP A 138 -3.25 4.52 17.07
CA ASP A 138 -3.42 4.86 18.49
C ASP A 138 -2.15 4.64 19.33
N GLY A 139 -1.05 4.27 18.70
CA GLY A 139 0.22 3.97 19.36
C GLY A 139 0.97 5.22 19.81
N GLU A 140 1.54 5.20 21.04
CA GLU A 140 2.34 6.30 21.56
C GLU A 140 3.57 6.57 20.70
N ALA A 141 3.69 7.80 20.18
CA ALA A 141 4.77 8.27 19.30
C ALA A 141 4.91 7.49 17.98
N MET A 142 3.85 6.78 17.53
CA MET A 142 3.84 6.05 16.28
C MET A 142 3.42 6.92 15.09
N MET A 143 2.63 7.98 15.33
CA MET A 143 2.21 8.94 14.31
C MET A 143 2.96 10.27 14.44
N GLN A 144 3.22 10.91 13.31
CA GLN A 144 3.76 12.27 13.27
C GLN A 144 2.73 13.28 13.78
N ALA A 145 3.15 14.52 14.01
CA ALA A 145 2.29 15.58 14.54
C ALA A 145 1.08 15.92 13.64
N ASP A 146 1.12 15.53 12.37
CA ASP A 146 0.01 15.70 11.43
C ASP A 146 -1.11 14.66 11.61
N GLY A 147 -0.87 13.60 12.41
CA GLY A 147 -1.83 12.52 12.66
C GLY A 147 -2.14 11.65 11.44
N ILE A 148 -1.33 11.74 10.39
CA ILE A 148 -1.54 11.05 9.10
C ILE A 148 -0.38 10.11 8.79
N HIS A 149 0.86 10.60 8.94
CA HIS A 149 2.04 9.85 8.56
C HIS A 149 2.68 9.15 9.77
N PRO A 150 3.02 7.86 9.65
CA PRO A 150 3.77 7.13 10.67
C PRO A 150 5.18 7.72 10.88
N THR A 151 5.68 7.62 12.12
CA THR A 151 7.06 7.97 12.47
C THR A 151 8.05 6.87 12.05
N ALA A 152 9.35 7.14 12.16
CA ALA A 152 10.38 6.11 12.00
C ALA A 152 10.22 4.95 13.00
N LYS A 153 9.74 5.24 14.22
CA LYS A 153 9.45 4.21 15.25
C LYS A 153 8.38 3.21 14.81
N ALA A 154 7.43 3.63 13.96
CA ALA A 154 6.33 2.80 13.50
C ALA A 154 6.69 1.88 12.32
N GLN A 155 7.82 2.11 11.64
CA GLN A 155 8.14 1.41 10.40
C GLN A 155 8.32 -0.12 10.56
N PRO A 156 8.94 -0.63 11.64
CA PRO A 156 8.96 -2.06 11.89
C PRO A 156 7.56 -2.67 12.03
N GLN A 157 6.64 -1.98 12.72
CA GLN A 157 5.26 -2.46 12.87
C GLN A 157 4.50 -2.45 11.53
N LEU A 158 4.74 -1.47 10.64
CA LEU A 158 4.19 -1.50 9.28
C LEU A 158 4.64 -2.74 8.51
N LEU A 159 5.92 -3.09 8.61
CA LEU A 159 6.44 -4.31 8.01
C LEU A 159 5.79 -5.56 8.63
N ASP A 160 5.65 -5.62 9.94
CA ASP A 160 5.01 -6.76 10.61
C ASP A 160 3.52 -6.88 10.25
N ASN A 161 2.82 -5.76 10.02
CA ASN A 161 1.42 -5.76 9.58
C ASN A 161 1.25 -6.33 8.16
N ILE A 162 2.14 -6.01 7.23
CA ILE A 162 2.04 -6.46 5.84
C ILE A 162 2.64 -7.86 5.63
N TRP A 163 3.56 -8.28 6.49
CA TRP A 163 4.35 -9.49 6.30
C TRP A 163 3.53 -10.77 6.13
N PRO A 164 2.49 -11.05 6.94
CA PRO A 164 1.71 -12.28 6.78
C PRO A 164 1.07 -12.42 5.39
N GLU A 165 0.48 -11.33 4.89
CA GLU A 165 -0.17 -11.34 3.57
C GLU A 165 0.87 -11.42 2.44
N LEU A 166 2.00 -10.73 2.58
CA LEU A 166 3.08 -10.78 1.61
C LEU A 166 3.72 -12.18 1.55
N LEU A 167 3.92 -12.82 2.72
CA LEU A 167 4.50 -14.16 2.81
C LEU A 167 3.70 -15.19 2.02
N THR A 168 2.37 -15.09 2.02
CA THR A 168 1.52 -16.01 1.22
C THR A 168 1.79 -15.95 -0.27
N LEU A 169 2.26 -14.81 -0.78
CA LEU A 169 2.62 -14.62 -2.18
C LEU A 169 4.07 -15.00 -2.48
N LEU A 170 4.96 -14.83 -1.50
CA LEU A 170 6.39 -15.16 -1.64
C LEU A 170 6.65 -16.68 -1.66
N GLU A 171 5.73 -17.48 -1.13
CA GLU A 171 5.83 -18.95 -1.02
C GLU A 171 5.18 -19.69 -2.19
N GLN A 172 4.57 -19.00 -3.16
CA GLN A 172 3.96 -19.58 -4.36
C GLN A 172 5.01 -19.80 -5.46
#